data_d80e87c10006904b6f65ecf8af3e3296
#
_entry.id   d80e87c10006904b6f65ecf8af3e3296
#
_cell.length_a   1.000
_cell.length_b   1.000
_cell.length_c   1.000
_cell.angle_alpha   90.00
_cell.angle_beta   90.00
_cell.angle_gamma   90.00
#
_symmetry.space_group_name_H-M   'P 1'
#
loop_
_entity.id
_entity.type
_entity.pdbx_description
1 polymer ?
#
loop_
_entity_poly.entity_id
_entity_poly.type
_entity_poly.pdbx_seq_one_letter_code
_entity_poly.pdbx_strand_id
1 'polypeptide(L)' 'AEAGHRNEALETAREAASLYRSLARKRPETFNQGLADTLGTYASILQWSGKEAEAARIRQEIKDVTLQMEIEASGGSF' A
#
# COMPACT_ATOMS: atom_id res chain seq x y z
N ALA A 1 -18.16 4.20 19.19
CA ALA A 1 -16.79 4.44 19.57
C ALA A 1 -15.82 3.69 18.67
N GLU A 2 -15.96 2.37 18.61
CA GLU A 2 -15.05 1.57 17.81
C GLU A 2 -15.21 1.82 16.32
N ALA A 3 -16.45 2.07 15.89
CA ALA A 3 -16.69 2.38 14.49
C ALA A 3 -16.00 3.67 14.08
N GLY A 4 -15.96 4.65 14.99
CA GLY A 4 -15.28 5.90 14.73
C GLY A 4 -13.79 5.71 14.58
N HIS A 5 -13.20 4.90 15.46
CA HIS A 5 -11.76 4.61 15.39
C HIS A 5 -11.41 3.89 14.10
N ARG A 6 -12.27 2.97 13.68
CA ARG A 6 -12.05 2.25 12.44
C ARG A 6 -12.08 3.17 11.23
N ASN A 7 -13.03 4.10 11.22
CA ASN A 7 -13.13 5.06 10.13
C ASN A 7 -11.94 5.98 10.08
N GLU A 8 -11.47 6.43 11.24
CA GLU A 8 -10.29 7.28 11.30
C GLU A 8 -9.06 6.54 10.80
N ALA A 9 -8.91 5.28 11.21
CA ALA A 9 -7.77 4.48 10.77
C ALA A 9 -7.81 4.29 9.25
N LEU A 10 -9.01 4.06 8.72
CA LEU A 10 -9.17 3.87 7.29
C LEU A 10 -8.80 5.12 6.51
N GLU A 11 -9.26 6.27 6.98
CA GLU A 11 -8.94 7.54 6.32
C GLU A 11 -7.45 7.83 6.37
N THR A 12 -6.83 7.62 7.55
CA THR A 12 -5.40 7.85 7.72
C THR A 12 -4.60 6.95 6.78
N ALA A 13 -4.98 5.68 6.71
CA ALA A 13 -4.28 4.74 5.84
C ALA A 13 -4.44 5.12 4.38
N ARG A 14 -5.64 5.57 4.00
CA ARG A 14 -5.90 6.00 2.63
C ARG A 14 -5.04 7.18 2.24
N GLU A 15 -4.94 8.15 3.14
CA GLU A 15 -4.13 9.34 2.90
C GLU A 15 -2.66 8.99 2.81
N ALA A 16 -2.20 8.12 3.70
CA ALA A 16 -0.80 7.69 3.68
C ALA A 16 -0.48 6.96 2.39
N ALA A 17 -1.38 6.08 1.96
CA ALA A 17 -1.18 5.35 0.71
C ALA A 17 -1.10 6.30 -0.48
N SER A 18 -1.98 7.29 -0.50
CA SER A 18 -1.99 8.29 -1.58
C SER A 18 -0.68 9.05 -1.62
N LEU A 19 -0.20 9.46 -0.46
CA LEU A 19 1.06 10.20 -0.36
C LEU A 19 2.23 9.34 -0.84
N TYR A 20 2.30 8.10 -0.37
CA TYR A 20 3.39 7.22 -0.77
C TYR A 20 3.32 6.87 -2.24
N ARG A 21 2.13 6.77 -2.82
CA ARG A 21 2.02 6.55 -4.25
C ARG A 21 2.66 7.68 -5.03
N SER A 22 2.42 8.92 -4.60
CA SER A 22 3.03 10.09 -5.24
C SER A 22 4.53 10.07 -5.08
N LEU A 23 5.01 9.78 -3.88
CA LEU A 23 6.44 9.76 -3.61
C LEU A 23 7.14 8.64 -4.40
N ALA A 24 6.49 7.48 -4.48
CA ALA A 24 7.08 6.35 -5.18
C ALA A 24 7.16 6.57 -6.68
N ARG A 25 6.25 7.37 -7.24
CA ARG A 25 6.35 7.72 -8.66
C ARG A 25 7.61 8.51 -8.94
N LYS A 26 7.96 9.39 -8.02
CA LYS A 26 9.14 10.24 -8.18
C LYS A 26 10.41 9.49 -7.87
N ARG A 27 10.43 8.68 -6.83
CA ARG A 27 11.61 7.95 -6.41
C ARG A 27 11.23 6.54 -5.97
N PRO A 28 10.99 5.64 -6.93
CA PRO A 28 10.56 4.29 -6.56
C PRO A 28 11.57 3.56 -5.69
N GLU A 29 12.87 3.74 -5.93
CA GLU A 29 13.89 3.04 -5.16
C GLU A 29 13.91 3.49 -3.70
N THR A 30 13.39 4.68 -3.42
CA THR A 30 13.36 5.20 -2.06
C THR A 30 12.06 4.86 -1.36
N PHE A 31 10.94 4.94 -2.07
CA PHE A 31 9.63 4.93 -1.43
C PHE A 31 8.80 3.67 -1.67
N ASN A 32 9.22 2.78 -2.57
CA ASN A 32 8.40 1.59 -2.83
C ASN A 32 8.24 0.70 -1.61
N GLN A 33 9.28 0.58 -0.77
CA GLN A 33 9.18 -0.22 0.44
C GLN A 33 8.13 0.39 1.38
N GLY A 34 8.18 1.71 1.58
CA GLY A 34 7.20 2.39 2.41
C GLY A 34 5.80 2.27 1.85
N LEU A 35 5.67 2.33 0.53
CA LEU A 35 4.38 2.17 -0.11
C LEU A 35 3.84 0.77 0.13
N ALA A 36 4.65 -0.26 -0.04
CA ALA A 36 4.21 -1.63 0.20
C ALA A 36 3.77 -1.82 1.64
N ASP A 37 4.53 -1.29 2.59
CA ASP A 37 4.18 -1.38 4.00
C ASP A 37 2.87 -0.69 4.30
N THR A 38 2.70 0.52 3.77
CA THR A 38 1.49 1.30 3.99
C THR A 38 0.28 0.62 3.36
N LEU A 39 0.44 0.08 2.16
CA LEU A 39 -0.64 -0.65 1.50
C LEU A 39 -1.02 -1.90 2.28
N GLY A 40 -0.04 -2.56 2.90
CA GLY A 40 -0.33 -3.72 3.73
C GLY A 40 -1.22 -3.38 4.91
N THR A 41 -0.91 -2.29 5.58
CA THR A 41 -1.73 -1.80 6.69
C THR A 41 -3.12 -1.42 6.19
N TYR A 42 -3.17 -0.71 5.07
CA TYR A 42 -4.43 -0.28 4.48
C TYR A 42 -5.32 -1.49 4.13
N ALA A 43 -4.73 -2.50 3.50
CA ALA A 43 -5.48 -3.71 3.14
C ALA A 43 -6.03 -4.41 4.38
N SER A 44 -5.25 -4.46 5.45
CA SER A 44 -5.68 -5.08 6.70
C SER A 44 -6.87 -4.34 7.28
N ILE A 45 -6.82 -3.01 7.28
CA ILE A 45 -7.92 -2.20 7.80
C ILE A 45 -9.16 -2.37 6.95
N LEU A 46 -9.00 -2.41 5.63
CA LEU A 46 -10.13 -2.63 4.72
C LEU A 46 -10.79 -3.97 4.99
N GLN A 47 -10.00 -5.01 5.16
CA GLN A 47 -10.53 -6.34 5.44
C GLN A 47 -11.25 -6.36 6.77
N TRP A 48 -10.66 -5.74 7.77
CA TRP A 48 -11.25 -5.64 9.09
C TRP A 48 -12.58 -4.88 9.05
N SER A 49 -12.71 -3.93 8.13
CA SER A 49 -13.93 -3.14 7.97
C SER A 49 -14.97 -3.83 7.08
N GLY A 50 -14.66 -5.02 6.60
CA GLY A 50 -15.59 -5.76 5.74
C GLY A 50 -15.53 -5.36 4.27
N LYS A 51 -14.56 -4.53 3.89
CA LYS A 51 -14.41 -4.07 2.51
C LYS A 51 -13.45 -4.99 1.76
N GLU A 52 -13.90 -6.22 1.55
CA GLU A 52 -13.01 -7.26 1.03
C GLU A 52 -12.61 -7.04 -0.42
N ALA A 53 -13.51 -6.50 -1.23
CA ALA A 53 -13.19 -6.23 -2.62
C ALA A 53 -12.09 -5.19 -2.75
N GLU A 54 -12.19 -4.13 -1.95
CA GLU A 54 -11.15 -3.11 -1.94
C GLU A 54 -9.84 -3.67 -1.39
N ALA A 55 -9.92 -4.48 -0.35
CA ALA A 55 -8.73 -5.11 0.21
C ALA A 55 -8.01 -5.96 -0.83
N ALA A 56 -8.78 -6.68 -1.64
CA ALA A 56 -8.20 -7.51 -2.70
C ALA A 56 -7.47 -6.66 -3.73
N ARG A 57 -8.04 -5.52 -4.08
CA ARG A 57 -7.38 -4.60 -5.02
C ARG A 57 -6.09 -4.08 -4.46
N ILE A 58 -6.09 -3.72 -3.17
CA ILE A 58 -4.88 -3.20 -2.55
C ILE A 58 -3.81 -4.29 -2.46
N ARG A 59 -4.21 -5.53 -2.17
CA ARG A 59 -3.26 -6.64 -2.16
C ARG A 59 -2.64 -6.86 -3.52
N GLN A 60 -3.42 -6.68 -4.58
CA GLN A 60 -2.87 -6.78 -5.93
C GLN A 60 -1.85 -5.68 -6.18
N GLU A 61 -2.15 -4.48 -5.70
CA GLU A 61 -1.22 -3.37 -5.81
C GLU A 61 0.08 -3.67 -5.06
N ILE A 62 -0.02 -4.30 -3.89
CA ILE A 62 1.17 -4.70 -3.13
C ILE A 62 2.03 -5.66 -3.95
N LYS A 63 1.40 -6.63 -4.60
CA LYS A 63 2.13 -7.57 -5.44
C LYS A 63 2.86 -6.85 -6.57
N ASP A 64 2.19 -5.89 -7.19
CA ASP A 64 2.78 -5.13 -8.28
C ASP A 64 4.00 -4.35 -7.79
N VAL A 65 3.87 -3.69 -6.65
CA VAL A 65 4.98 -2.91 -6.07
C VAL A 65 6.13 -3.83 -5.69
N THR A 66 5.82 -4.96 -5.07
CA THR A 66 6.83 -5.92 -4.66
C THR A 66 7.58 -6.48 -5.86
N LEU A 67 6.84 -6.80 -6.91
CA LEU A 67 7.46 -7.30 -8.14
C LEU A 67 8.38 -6.25 -8.74
N GLN A 68 7.95 -5.00 -8.73
CA GLN A 68 8.76 -3.89 -9.21
C GLN A 68 10.08 -3.81 -8.43
N MET A 69 10.00 -3.93 -7.10
CA MET A 69 11.18 -3.88 -6.27
C MET A 69 12.13 -5.04 -6.57
N GLU A 70 11.57 -6.21 -6.83
CA GLU A 70 12.39 -7.38 -7.15
C GLU A 70 13.11 -7.19 -8.47
N ILE A 71 12.43 -6.63 -9.46
CA ILE A 71 13.04 -6.37 -10.75
C ILE A 71 14.16 -5.37 -10.60
N GLU A 72 13.93 -4.32 -9.82
CA GLU A 72 14.95 -3.28 -9.61
C GLU A 72 16.12 -3.81 -8.80
N ALA A 73 15.84 -4.68 -7.83
CA ALA A 73 16.89 -5.27 -7.00
C ALA A 73 17.77 -6.20 -7.83
N SER A 74 17.18 -6.87 -8.81
CA SER A 74 17.96 -7.69 -9.75
C SER A 74 18.86 -6.83 -10.61
N GLY A 75 18.67 -5.53 -10.55
CA GLY A 75 19.53 -4.62 -11.26
C GLY A 75 19.32 -4.64 -12.75
N GLY A 76 18.19 -5.23 -13.19
CA GLY A 76 17.99 -5.40 -14.60
C GLY A 76 19.22 -6.01 -15.21
N SER A 77 19.81 -6.92 -14.48
CA SER A 77 21.11 -7.45 -14.83
C SER A 77 21.01 -8.44 -15.97
N PHE A 78 20.73 -8.00 -17.07
CA PHE A 78 20.77 -8.81 -18.26
C PHE A 78 21.00 -7.96 -19.46
#